data_5a4dc52646c372cc5e96c6493c998373
#
_entry.id   5a4dc52646c372cc5e96c6493c998373
#
_cell.length_a   1.000
_cell.length_b   1.000
_cell.length_c   1.000
_cell.angle_alpha   90.00
_cell.angle_beta   90.00
_cell.angle_gamma   90.00
#
_symmetry.space_group_name_H-M   'P 1'
#
loop_
_entity.id
_entity.type
_entity.pdbx_description
1 polymer ?
#
loop_
_entity_poly.entity_id
_entity_poly.type
_entity_poly.pdbx_seq_one_letter_code
_entity_poly.pdbx_strand_id
1 'polypeptide(L)'
;MKRYRVEIILGLVFVAILLAYGQFVSGGPKLTQDEVAGFVSRIDKGLKMPEPMRSEFLARVQAWGEADDGQPVYLANIFHANDAAEMHKAIWPGLDIKPAADGEKTHEIYLKAVKPLILPKGVWPAIGTRAQGVGGGKTNLAGFYPGFDEWTEININRYPSRRTILELFSDPIYLEVMPYKLVGLRLLTVPTDLRFQFPDLRLAL
;
A
#
# COMPACT_ATOMS: atom_id res chain seq x y z
N MET A 1 16.13 47.48 3.71
CA MET A 1 16.48 46.22 4.37
C MET A 1 15.31 45.26 4.63
N LYS A 2 14.12 45.71 5.09
CA LYS A 2 12.96 44.81 5.35
C LYS A 2 12.43 44.06 4.10
N ARG A 3 12.42 44.73 2.92
CA ARG A 3 11.89 44.11 1.68
C ARG A 3 12.74 42.93 1.21
N TYR A 4 14.07 43.05 1.20
CA TYR A 4 14.97 41.95 0.82
C TYR A 4 14.89 40.71 1.75
N ARG A 5 14.54 40.91 3.03
CA ARG A 5 14.37 39.78 3.96
C ARG A 5 13.18 38.88 3.55
N VAL A 6 12.09 39.50 3.09
CA VAL A 6 10.91 38.76 2.62
C VAL A 6 11.24 37.98 1.34
N GLU A 7 11.92 38.59 0.39
CA GLU A 7 12.33 37.96 -0.87
C GLU A 7 13.27 36.76 -0.63
N ILE A 8 14.23 36.92 0.30
CA ILE A 8 15.15 35.83 0.69
C ILE A 8 14.36 34.68 1.33
N ILE A 9 13.44 34.97 2.25
CA ILE A 9 12.63 33.93 2.92
C ILE A 9 11.77 33.19 1.88
N LEU A 10 11.11 33.89 0.96
CA LEU A 10 10.32 33.29 -0.10
C LEU A 10 11.19 32.43 -1.04
N GLY A 11 12.39 32.88 -1.37
CA GLY A 11 13.35 32.10 -2.15
C GLY A 11 13.77 30.80 -1.43
N LEU A 12 14.08 30.90 -0.14
CA LEU A 12 14.42 29.70 0.66
C LEU A 12 13.25 28.71 0.77
N VAL A 13 12.03 29.21 0.97
CA VAL A 13 10.82 28.38 1.00
C VAL A 13 10.60 27.69 -0.35
N PHE A 14 10.76 28.42 -1.45
CA PHE A 14 10.63 27.85 -2.79
C PHE A 14 11.68 26.76 -3.06
N VAL A 15 12.94 26.99 -2.70
CA VAL A 15 14.00 25.98 -2.81
C VAL A 15 13.69 24.75 -1.94
N ALA A 16 13.22 24.95 -0.70
CA ALA A 16 12.82 23.85 0.17
C ALA A 16 11.67 23.02 -0.43
N ILE A 17 10.68 23.68 -1.05
CA ILE A 17 9.58 22.99 -1.76
C ILE A 17 10.11 22.20 -2.95
N LEU A 18 11.02 22.77 -3.76
CA LEU A 18 11.61 22.07 -4.90
C LEU A 18 12.42 20.84 -4.47
N LEU A 19 13.20 20.96 -3.38
CA LEU A 19 13.96 19.83 -2.84
C LEU A 19 13.03 18.75 -2.30
N ALA A 20 12.00 19.12 -1.56
CA ALA A 20 10.99 18.20 -1.05
C ALA A 20 10.25 17.49 -2.21
N TYR A 21 9.89 18.25 -3.24
CA TYR A 21 9.26 17.68 -4.44
C TYR A 21 10.22 16.75 -5.18
N GLY A 22 11.49 17.14 -5.35
CA GLY A 22 12.51 16.28 -5.95
C GLY A 22 12.66 14.94 -5.23
N GLN A 23 12.71 14.95 -3.89
CA GLN A 23 12.71 13.74 -3.09
C GLN A 23 11.41 12.95 -3.23
N PHE A 24 10.27 13.63 -3.32
CA PHE A 24 8.98 12.97 -3.49
C PHE A 24 8.86 12.25 -4.83
N VAL A 25 9.38 12.80 -5.92
CA VAL A 25 9.31 12.18 -7.26
C VAL A 25 10.47 11.24 -7.56
N SER A 26 11.56 11.30 -6.81
CA SER A 26 12.70 10.40 -7.00
C SER A 26 12.36 8.99 -6.54
N GLY A 27 12.93 8.03 -7.28
CA GLY A 27 12.94 6.63 -6.90
C GLY A 27 14.15 6.29 -6.01
N GLY A 28 14.49 5.01 -5.98
CA GLY A 28 15.64 4.46 -5.25
C GLY A 28 16.57 3.65 -6.15
N PRO A 29 17.65 3.12 -5.59
CA PRO A 29 18.51 2.21 -6.32
C PRO A 29 17.72 0.94 -6.67
N LYS A 30 17.94 0.44 -7.89
CA LYS A 30 17.35 -0.83 -8.34
C LYS A 30 17.75 -1.97 -7.42
N LEU A 31 16.84 -2.92 -7.25
CA LEU A 31 17.10 -4.16 -6.55
C LEU A 31 17.98 -5.08 -7.40
N THR A 32 18.93 -5.75 -6.76
CA THR A 32 19.63 -6.89 -7.35
C THR A 32 18.84 -8.18 -7.14
N GLN A 33 19.13 -9.21 -7.93
CA GLN A 33 18.49 -10.53 -7.77
C GLN A 33 18.75 -11.13 -6.39
N ASP A 34 19.97 -10.99 -5.86
CA ASP A 34 20.32 -11.49 -4.52
C ASP A 34 19.55 -10.77 -3.42
N GLU A 35 19.34 -9.46 -3.55
CA GLU A 35 18.53 -8.70 -2.61
C GLU A 35 17.07 -9.16 -2.64
N VAL A 36 16.49 -9.36 -3.84
CA VAL A 36 15.13 -9.88 -4.00
C VAL A 36 14.99 -11.26 -3.37
N ALA A 37 15.90 -12.18 -3.67
CA ALA A 37 15.90 -13.51 -3.06
C ALA A 37 16.02 -13.45 -1.53
N GLY A 38 16.85 -12.52 -1.01
CA GLY A 38 16.99 -12.28 0.42
C GLY A 38 15.71 -11.77 1.06
N PHE A 39 14.98 -10.86 0.40
CA PHE A 39 13.66 -10.39 0.87
C PHE A 39 12.63 -11.51 0.87
N VAL A 40 12.50 -12.23 -0.26
CA VAL A 40 11.56 -13.36 -0.39
C VAL A 40 11.80 -14.41 0.68
N SER A 41 13.05 -14.77 0.95
CA SER A 41 13.41 -15.73 2.01
C SER A 41 12.99 -15.24 3.41
N ARG A 42 13.13 -13.94 3.71
CA ARG A 42 12.68 -13.39 5.00
C ARG A 42 11.16 -13.37 5.11
N ILE A 43 10.47 -12.98 4.03
CA ILE A 43 9.01 -13.00 3.96
C ILE A 43 8.52 -14.43 4.17
N ASP A 44 9.07 -15.39 3.47
CA ASP A 44 8.69 -16.80 3.55
C ASP A 44 8.78 -17.37 4.97
N LYS A 45 9.84 -17.05 5.69
CA LYS A 45 10.04 -17.51 7.08
C LYS A 45 9.01 -16.98 8.08
N GLY A 46 8.48 -15.78 7.85
CA GLY A 46 7.55 -15.14 8.77
C GLY A 46 6.09 -15.14 8.31
N LEU A 47 5.83 -15.52 7.05
CA LEU A 47 4.51 -15.44 6.45
C LEU A 47 3.56 -16.52 6.98
N LYS A 48 2.56 -16.10 7.73
CA LYS A 48 1.49 -16.96 8.26
C LYS A 48 0.35 -17.06 7.25
N MET A 49 0.56 -17.77 6.16
CA MET A 49 -0.40 -17.92 5.08
C MET A 49 -0.45 -19.40 4.65
N PRO A 50 -1.64 -19.98 4.37
CA PRO A 50 -1.75 -21.35 3.95
C PRO A 50 -1.34 -21.55 2.48
N GLU A 51 -0.94 -22.77 2.13
CA GLU A 51 -0.80 -23.17 0.74
C GLU A 51 -2.18 -23.36 0.07
N PRO A 52 -2.33 -23.07 -1.24
CA PRO A 52 -1.29 -22.58 -2.18
C PRO A 52 -1.11 -21.06 -2.19
N MET A 53 -1.85 -20.32 -1.37
CA MET A 53 -1.84 -18.85 -1.35
C MET A 53 -0.44 -18.29 -1.04
N ARG A 54 0.29 -18.96 -0.14
CA ARG A 54 1.66 -18.59 0.25
C ARG A 54 2.62 -18.68 -0.94
N SER A 55 2.68 -19.81 -1.60
CA SER A 55 3.58 -20.02 -2.74
C SER A 55 3.27 -19.08 -3.91
N GLU A 56 1.99 -18.85 -4.20
CA GLU A 56 1.60 -17.87 -5.21
C GLU A 56 2.01 -16.43 -4.85
N PHE A 57 1.82 -16.03 -3.61
CA PHE A 57 2.20 -14.71 -3.15
C PHE A 57 3.72 -14.51 -3.26
N LEU A 58 4.52 -15.47 -2.80
CA LEU A 58 5.97 -15.40 -2.86
C LEU A 58 6.49 -15.35 -4.31
N ALA A 59 5.93 -16.17 -5.19
CA ALA A 59 6.29 -16.15 -6.61
C ALA A 59 6.00 -14.79 -7.27
N ARG A 60 4.85 -14.19 -6.96
CA ARG A 60 4.49 -12.84 -7.46
C ARG A 60 5.41 -11.76 -6.90
N VAL A 61 5.72 -11.82 -5.61
CA VAL A 61 6.64 -10.87 -4.95
C VAL A 61 8.03 -10.96 -5.56
N GLN A 62 8.53 -12.17 -5.81
CA GLN A 62 9.82 -12.39 -6.46
C GLN A 62 9.85 -11.82 -7.88
N ALA A 63 8.94 -12.25 -8.74
CA ALA A 63 8.88 -11.77 -10.12
C ALA A 63 8.73 -10.24 -10.22
N TRP A 64 7.92 -9.66 -9.32
CA TRP A 64 7.74 -8.22 -9.26
C TRP A 64 9.00 -7.48 -8.76
N GLY A 65 9.72 -8.05 -7.78
CA GLY A 65 10.98 -7.52 -7.29
C GLY A 65 12.09 -7.58 -8.33
N GLU A 66 12.21 -8.68 -9.06
CA GLU A 66 13.20 -8.85 -10.14
C GLU A 66 12.99 -7.87 -11.32
N ALA A 67 11.75 -7.46 -11.55
CA ALA A 67 11.41 -6.45 -12.56
C ALA A 67 11.59 -5.01 -12.06
N ASP A 68 12.30 -4.77 -10.93
CA ASP A 68 12.48 -3.43 -10.37
C ASP A 68 13.23 -2.49 -11.32
N ASP A 69 12.68 -1.30 -11.51
CA ASP A 69 13.27 -0.22 -12.31
C ASP A 69 13.82 0.93 -11.46
N GLY A 70 13.67 0.83 -10.13
CA GLY A 70 14.06 1.84 -9.16
C GLY A 70 13.08 3.01 -9.06
N GLN A 71 11.96 2.98 -9.79
CA GLN A 71 10.98 4.07 -9.76
C GLN A 71 10.03 3.98 -8.56
N PRO A 72 9.40 5.11 -8.18
CA PRO A 72 8.32 5.09 -7.19
C PRO A 72 7.18 4.18 -7.64
N VAL A 73 6.55 3.51 -6.68
CA VAL A 73 5.43 2.61 -6.91
C VAL A 73 4.18 3.13 -6.21
N TYR A 74 3.06 3.02 -6.88
CA TYR A 74 1.75 3.31 -6.31
C TYR A 74 0.98 2.01 -6.12
N LEU A 75 0.64 1.65 -4.88
CA LEU A 75 -0.23 0.51 -4.61
C LEU A 75 -1.67 0.98 -4.54
N ALA A 76 -2.46 0.62 -5.54
CA ALA A 76 -3.89 0.79 -5.52
C ALA A 76 -4.51 -0.39 -4.75
N ASN A 77 -5.17 -0.07 -3.63
CA ASN A 77 -5.92 -1.03 -2.83
C ASN A 77 -7.40 -0.73 -2.98
N ILE A 78 -8.15 -1.74 -3.40
CA ILE A 78 -9.60 -1.71 -3.47
C ILE A 78 -10.07 -2.79 -2.51
N PHE A 79 -10.90 -2.45 -1.54
CA PHE A 79 -11.30 -3.42 -0.52
C PHE A 79 -12.75 -3.26 -0.03
N HIS A 80 -13.24 -4.36 0.48
CA HIS A 80 -14.47 -4.49 1.22
C HIS A 80 -14.13 -4.92 2.66
N ALA A 81 -14.69 -4.25 3.64
CA ALA A 81 -14.55 -4.64 5.03
C ALA A 81 -15.49 -5.82 5.32
N ASN A 82 -14.92 -6.95 5.71
CA ASN A 82 -15.66 -8.17 5.98
C ASN A 82 -16.58 -8.03 7.19
N ASP A 83 -17.75 -8.59 7.14
CA ASP A 83 -18.60 -8.78 8.32
C ASP A 83 -18.07 -9.94 9.22
N ALA A 84 -18.70 -10.15 10.37
CA ALA A 84 -18.27 -11.19 11.31
C ALA A 84 -18.29 -12.60 10.70
N ALA A 85 -19.28 -12.91 9.85
CA ALA A 85 -19.41 -14.20 9.20
C ALA A 85 -18.36 -14.42 8.10
N GLU A 86 -18.07 -13.37 7.33
CA GLU A 86 -17.00 -13.36 6.33
C GLU A 86 -15.62 -13.51 6.98
N MET A 87 -15.36 -12.77 8.07
CA MET A 87 -14.12 -12.90 8.83
C MET A 87 -13.94 -14.33 9.38
N HIS A 88 -15.00 -14.94 9.90
CA HIS A 88 -14.94 -16.33 10.37
C HIS A 88 -14.55 -17.30 9.26
N LYS A 89 -15.05 -17.10 8.05
CA LYS A 89 -14.68 -17.92 6.88
C LYS A 89 -13.25 -17.62 6.38
N ALA A 90 -12.77 -16.42 6.61
CA ALA A 90 -11.43 -16.00 6.19
C ALA A 90 -10.31 -16.49 7.14
N ILE A 91 -10.64 -16.98 8.35
CA ILE A 91 -9.68 -17.57 9.27
C ILE A 91 -9.34 -18.97 8.78
N TRP A 92 -8.07 -19.21 8.44
CA TRP A 92 -7.59 -20.51 8.01
C TRP A 92 -7.07 -21.37 9.17
N PRO A 93 -6.99 -22.69 9.03
CA PRO A 93 -6.49 -23.59 10.06
C PRO A 93 -5.07 -23.23 10.51
N GLY A 94 -4.86 -23.17 11.83
CA GLY A 94 -3.57 -22.84 12.43
C GLY A 94 -3.28 -21.35 12.56
N LEU A 95 -4.18 -20.48 12.10
CA LEU A 95 -4.07 -19.05 12.33
C LEU A 95 -4.55 -18.68 13.74
N ASP A 96 -3.63 -18.20 14.58
CA ASP A 96 -3.94 -17.72 15.93
C ASP A 96 -3.99 -16.19 15.93
N ILE A 97 -5.18 -15.64 15.69
CA ILE A 97 -5.47 -14.20 15.82
C ILE A 97 -6.82 -14.00 16.53
N LYS A 98 -6.97 -12.83 17.14
CA LYS A 98 -8.23 -12.40 17.73
C LYS A 98 -8.75 -11.19 16.94
N PRO A 99 -9.58 -11.41 15.89
CA PRO A 99 -10.16 -10.31 15.14
C PRO A 99 -11.10 -9.50 16.04
N ALA A 100 -11.33 -8.24 15.69
CA ALA A 100 -12.31 -7.38 16.34
C ALA A 100 -13.75 -7.76 15.91
N ALA A 101 -14.73 -6.95 16.31
CA ALA A 101 -16.15 -7.25 16.06
C ALA A 101 -16.52 -7.21 14.56
N ASP A 102 -15.77 -6.46 13.76
CA ASP A 102 -15.98 -6.29 12.32
C ASP A 102 -14.66 -6.09 11.58
N GLY A 103 -14.70 -6.12 10.27
CA GLY A 103 -13.53 -6.03 9.41
C GLY A 103 -12.82 -4.68 9.47
N GLU A 104 -13.55 -3.56 9.59
CA GLU A 104 -12.94 -2.24 9.77
C GLU A 104 -12.09 -2.19 11.04
N LYS A 105 -12.64 -2.60 12.18
CA LYS A 105 -11.92 -2.63 13.46
C LYS A 105 -10.77 -3.62 13.46
N THR A 106 -10.94 -4.74 12.77
CA THR A 106 -9.87 -5.73 12.59
C THR A 106 -8.74 -5.15 11.74
N HIS A 107 -9.06 -4.42 10.66
CA HIS A 107 -8.08 -3.72 9.85
C HIS A 107 -7.39 -2.56 10.61
N GLU A 108 -8.08 -1.91 11.53
CA GLU A 108 -7.46 -0.89 12.41
C GLU A 108 -6.32 -1.45 13.26
N ILE A 109 -6.40 -2.71 13.71
CA ILE A 109 -5.31 -3.38 14.45
C ILE A 109 -4.05 -3.40 13.56
N TYR A 110 -4.21 -3.85 12.30
CA TYR A 110 -3.14 -3.82 11.32
C TYR A 110 -2.60 -2.40 11.09
N LEU A 111 -3.47 -1.42 10.86
CA LEU A 111 -3.06 -0.04 10.58
C LEU A 111 -2.30 0.59 11.74
N LYS A 112 -2.70 0.35 12.99
CA LYS A 112 -2.01 0.87 14.18
C LYS A 112 -0.56 0.37 14.27
N ALA A 113 -0.32 -0.88 13.91
CA ALA A 113 1.02 -1.46 13.91
C ALA A 113 1.86 -1.03 12.70
N VAL A 114 1.25 -0.89 11.52
CA VAL A 114 1.97 -0.64 10.27
C VAL A 114 2.27 0.84 10.02
N LYS A 115 1.40 1.76 10.44
CA LYS A 115 1.63 3.21 10.26
C LYS A 115 3.00 3.69 10.76
N PRO A 116 3.47 3.31 11.96
CA PRO A 116 4.81 3.69 12.42
C PRO A 116 5.96 3.14 11.56
N LEU A 117 5.74 2.02 10.87
CA LEU A 117 6.75 1.41 10.00
C LEU A 117 6.87 2.12 8.65
N ILE A 118 5.76 2.61 8.10
CA ILE A 118 5.72 3.14 6.74
C ILE A 118 6.01 4.64 6.66
N LEU A 119 5.58 5.43 7.64
CA LEU A 119 5.76 6.89 7.61
C LEU A 119 7.23 7.32 7.56
N PRO A 120 8.15 6.76 8.37
CA PRO A 120 9.57 7.11 8.30
C PRO A 120 10.24 6.69 6.98
N LYS A 121 9.65 5.73 6.27
CA LYS A 121 10.15 5.25 4.97
C LYS A 121 9.67 6.09 3.78
N GLY A 122 8.99 7.22 4.02
CA GLY A 122 8.49 8.11 2.97
C GLY A 122 7.30 7.52 2.19
N VAL A 123 6.53 6.64 2.81
CA VAL A 123 5.27 6.15 2.24
C VAL A 123 4.16 7.17 2.53
N TRP A 124 3.46 7.59 1.50
CA TRP A 124 2.40 8.60 1.59
C TRP A 124 1.09 8.11 1.00
N PRO A 125 -0.04 8.36 1.66
CA PRO A 125 -1.35 8.20 1.06
C PRO A 125 -1.50 9.25 -0.06
N ALA A 126 -1.62 8.79 -1.30
CA ALA A 126 -1.82 9.66 -2.45
C ALA A 126 -3.31 9.95 -2.68
N ILE A 127 -4.15 8.93 -2.53
CA ILE A 127 -5.60 9.02 -2.66
C ILE A 127 -6.23 8.10 -1.61
N GLY A 128 -7.29 8.59 -0.96
CA GLY A 128 -8.15 7.78 -0.11
C GLY A 128 -9.60 8.18 -0.38
N THR A 129 -10.43 7.21 -0.74
CA THR A 129 -11.84 7.44 -1.05
C THR A 129 -12.71 6.36 -0.44
N ARG A 130 -13.92 6.71 -0.05
CA ARG A 130 -14.96 5.76 0.31
C ARG A 130 -15.92 5.60 -0.87
N ALA A 131 -16.28 4.37 -1.21
CA ALA A 131 -17.23 4.10 -2.27
C ALA A 131 -18.62 4.65 -1.91
N GLN A 132 -19.31 5.22 -2.88
CA GLN A 132 -20.70 5.68 -2.74
C GLN A 132 -21.64 4.56 -3.16
N GLY A 133 -22.71 4.35 -2.39
CA GLY A 133 -23.74 3.39 -2.75
C GLY A 133 -24.54 3.86 -3.98
N VAL A 134 -24.78 2.93 -4.90
CA VAL A 134 -25.63 3.14 -6.09
C VAL A 134 -27.02 2.53 -5.93
N GLY A 135 -27.36 2.13 -4.70
CA GLY A 135 -28.62 1.48 -4.33
C GLY A 135 -28.49 -0.03 -4.14
N GLY A 136 -29.37 -0.61 -3.30
CA GLY A 136 -29.41 -2.05 -3.04
C GLY A 136 -28.13 -2.64 -2.42
N GLY A 137 -27.35 -1.84 -1.68
CA GLY A 137 -26.08 -2.26 -1.10
C GLY A 137 -24.91 -2.33 -2.09
N LYS A 138 -25.10 -1.92 -3.33
CA LYS A 138 -24.11 -1.99 -4.41
C LYS A 138 -23.30 -0.71 -4.52
N THR A 139 -22.07 -0.82 -5.03
CA THR A 139 -21.15 0.30 -5.26
C THR A 139 -20.61 0.36 -6.69
N ASN A 140 -20.90 -0.64 -7.52
CA ASN A 140 -20.49 -0.68 -8.91
C ASN A 140 -21.57 -0.04 -9.81
N LEU A 141 -21.36 1.20 -10.23
CA LEU A 141 -22.30 1.94 -11.06
C LEU A 141 -22.55 1.28 -12.43
N ALA A 142 -21.54 0.63 -13.01
CA ALA A 142 -21.66 -0.01 -14.31
C ALA A 142 -22.48 -1.32 -14.28
N GLY A 143 -22.59 -1.97 -13.09
CA GLY A 143 -23.38 -3.19 -12.91
C GLY A 143 -22.82 -4.44 -13.58
N PHE A 144 -21.69 -4.36 -14.30
CA PHE A 144 -20.97 -5.50 -14.84
C PHE A 144 -20.09 -6.13 -13.76
N TYR A 145 -19.92 -7.44 -13.80
CA TYR A 145 -19.08 -8.17 -12.84
C TYR A 145 -19.61 -8.12 -11.40
N PRO A 146 -20.62 -8.93 -11.06
CA PRO A 146 -21.27 -8.91 -9.73
C PRO A 146 -20.33 -9.06 -8.53
N GLY A 147 -19.18 -9.73 -8.68
CA GLY A 147 -18.16 -9.83 -7.63
C GLY A 147 -17.49 -8.51 -7.25
N PHE A 148 -17.76 -7.42 -7.98
CA PHE A 148 -17.22 -6.08 -7.72
C PHE A 148 -18.30 -5.10 -7.20
N ASP A 149 -19.44 -5.59 -6.78
CA ASP A 149 -20.58 -4.76 -6.34
C ASP A 149 -20.49 -4.23 -4.91
N GLU A 150 -19.54 -4.72 -4.11
CA GLU A 150 -19.54 -4.49 -2.66
C GLU A 150 -18.25 -3.81 -2.13
N TRP A 151 -17.54 -3.09 -3.01
CA TRP A 151 -16.34 -2.38 -2.57
C TRP A 151 -16.67 -1.20 -1.66
N THR A 152 -15.93 -1.07 -0.55
CA THR A 152 -16.18 -0.02 0.44
C THR A 152 -15.18 1.12 0.36
N GLU A 153 -13.97 0.84 -0.06
CA GLU A 153 -12.91 1.85 -0.09
C GLU A 153 -11.90 1.59 -1.22
N ILE A 154 -11.37 2.67 -1.76
CA ILE A 154 -10.23 2.68 -2.67
C ILE A 154 -9.17 3.59 -2.07
N ASN A 155 -7.97 3.09 -1.87
CA ASN A 155 -6.83 3.92 -1.53
C ASN A 155 -5.62 3.62 -2.41
N ILE A 156 -4.83 4.66 -2.66
CA ILE A 156 -3.58 4.56 -3.40
C ILE A 156 -2.50 5.14 -2.50
N ASN A 157 -1.51 4.31 -2.19
CA ASN A 157 -0.35 4.72 -1.41
C ASN A 157 0.88 4.77 -2.31
N ARG A 158 1.61 5.88 -2.23
CA ARG A 158 2.91 6.02 -2.89
C ARG A 158 4.01 5.45 -2.01
N TYR A 159 4.84 4.63 -2.62
CA TYR A 159 6.09 4.11 -2.04
C TYR A 159 7.28 4.65 -2.83
N PRO A 160 8.38 5.04 -2.19
CA PRO A 160 9.57 5.56 -2.88
C PRO A 160 10.15 4.56 -3.90
N SER A 161 10.05 3.26 -3.63
CA SER A 161 10.55 2.20 -4.52
C SER A 161 9.94 0.84 -4.16
N ARG A 162 10.13 -0.17 -5.00
CA ARG A 162 9.80 -1.57 -4.68
C ARG A 162 10.61 -2.07 -3.48
N ARG A 163 11.84 -1.62 -3.32
CA ARG A 163 12.66 -1.89 -2.13
C ARG A 163 11.92 -1.55 -0.85
N THR A 164 11.32 -0.37 -0.76
CA THR A 164 10.56 0.07 0.41
C THR A 164 9.40 -0.88 0.75
N ILE A 165 8.74 -1.42 -0.28
CA ILE A 165 7.65 -2.39 -0.10
C ILE A 165 8.20 -3.74 0.37
N LEU A 166 9.29 -4.23 -0.21
CA LEU A 166 9.90 -5.51 0.18
C LEU A 166 10.50 -5.45 1.58
N GLU A 167 11.07 -4.31 1.98
CA GLU A 167 11.48 -4.06 3.36
C GLU A 167 10.30 -4.12 4.32
N LEU A 168 9.17 -3.51 3.96
CA LEU A 168 7.95 -3.58 4.76
C LEU A 168 7.41 -5.00 4.86
N PHE A 169 7.31 -5.71 3.73
CA PHE A 169 6.79 -7.08 3.69
C PHE A 169 7.67 -8.08 4.45
N SER A 170 8.97 -7.81 4.58
CA SER A 170 9.92 -8.62 5.35
C SER A 170 10.06 -8.18 6.81
N ASP A 171 9.37 -7.13 7.24
CA ASP A 171 9.40 -6.65 8.62
C ASP A 171 8.62 -7.62 9.52
N PRO A 172 9.21 -8.08 10.65
CA PRO A 172 8.55 -9.02 11.56
C PRO A 172 7.20 -8.52 12.10
N ILE A 173 7.09 -7.23 12.40
CA ILE A 173 5.83 -6.64 12.90
C ILE A 173 4.77 -6.67 11.78
N TYR A 174 5.15 -6.32 10.55
CA TYR A 174 4.25 -6.41 9.41
C TYR A 174 3.74 -7.84 9.20
N LEU A 175 4.63 -8.82 9.20
CA LEU A 175 4.30 -10.24 9.02
C LEU A 175 3.40 -10.78 10.14
N GLU A 176 3.59 -10.30 11.38
CA GLU A 176 2.73 -10.66 12.51
C GLU A 176 1.31 -10.13 12.36
N VAL A 177 1.15 -8.88 11.89
CA VAL A 177 -0.17 -8.24 11.82
C VAL A 177 -0.86 -8.36 10.46
N MET A 178 -0.18 -8.82 9.42
CA MET A 178 -0.73 -9.03 8.09
C MET A 178 -2.01 -9.90 8.09
N PRO A 179 -2.13 -10.97 8.90
CA PRO A 179 -3.36 -11.74 8.99
C PRO A 179 -4.60 -10.93 9.37
N TYR A 180 -4.47 -9.91 10.20
CA TYR A 180 -5.60 -9.03 10.55
C TYR A 180 -6.14 -8.28 9.33
N LYS A 181 -5.24 -7.85 8.42
CA LYS A 181 -5.64 -7.25 7.15
C LYS A 181 -6.38 -8.25 6.26
N LEU A 182 -5.83 -9.47 6.13
CA LEU A 182 -6.38 -10.51 5.25
C LEU A 182 -7.71 -11.09 5.75
N VAL A 183 -7.89 -11.17 7.07
CA VAL A 183 -9.15 -11.61 7.68
C VAL A 183 -10.18 -10.47 7.71
N GLY A 184 -9.73 -9.25 8.00
CA GLY A 184 -10.61 -8.08 8.07
C GLY A 184 -11.13 -7.60 6.72
N LEU A 185 -10.41 -7.87 5.64
CA LEU A 185 -10.71 -7.30 4.33
C LEU A 185 -10.73 -8.37 3.22
N ARG A 186 -11.72 -8.26 2.33
CA ARG A 186 -11.60 -8.77 0.97
C ARG A 186 -10.87 -7.71 0.14
N LEU A 187 -9.69 -8.03 -0.38
CA LEU A 187 -8.72 -7.06 -0.86
C LEU A 187 -8.22 -7.38 -2.26
N LEU A 188 -8.17 -6.35 -3.10
CA LEU A 188 -7.40 -6.33 -4.33
C LEU A 188 -6.29 -5.29 -4.19
N THR A 189 -5.04 -5.71 -4.36
CA THR A 189 -3.87 -4.81 -4.35
C THR A 189 -3.17 -4.88 -5.69
N VAL A 190 -3.09 -3.74 -6.37
CA VAL A 190 -2.51 -3.63 -7.71
C VAL A 190 -1.36 -2.62 -7.69
N PRO A 191 -0.11 -3.05 -7.95
CA PRO A 191 0.99 -2.12 -8.21
C PRO A 191 0.72 -1.35 -9.51
N THR A 192 0.89 -0.05 -9.46
CA THR A 192 0.63 0.84 -10.59
C THR A 192 1.73 1.87 -10.74
N ASP A 193 1.92 2.37 -11.98
CA ASP A 193 2.75 3.50 -12.29
C ASP A 193 1.89 4.76 -12.42
N LEU A 194 2.43 5.88 -11.99
CA LEU A 194 1.76 7.15 -12.18
C LEU A 194 1.93 7.61 -13.63
N ARG A 195 0.86 7.54 -14.43
CA ARG A 195 0.87 8.02 -15.83
C ARG A 195 0.45 9.48 -15.96
N PHE A 196 -0.39 9.93 -15.04
CA PHE A 196 -0.94 11.28 -15.05
C PHE A 196 -1.17 11.78 -13.63
N GLN A 197 -0.68 12.98 -13.34
CA GLN A 197 -0.96 13.71 -12.10
C GLN A 197 -1.31 15.15 -12.46
N PHE A 198 -2.44 15.64 -11.99
CA PHE A 198 -2.82 17.05 -12.21
C PHE A 198 -2.52 17.88 -10.95
N PRO A 199 -1.82 19.00 -11.10
CA PRO A 199 -1.11 19.44 -12.29
C PRO A 199 0.13 18.59 -12.58
N ASP A 200 0.33 18.18 -13.83
CA ASP A 200 1.53 17.44 -14.21
C ASP A 200 2.69 18.44 -14.42
N LEU A 201 3.43 18.67 -13.35
CA LEU A 201 4.56 19.60 -13.36
C LEU A 201 5.73 19.14 -14.26
N ARG A 202 5.75 17.88 -14.67
CA ARG A 202 6.77 17.36 -15.61
C ARG A 202 6.58 17.91 -17.03
N LEU A 203 5.37 18.38 -17.35
CA LEU A 203 5.08 19.03 -18.63
C LEU A 203 5.42 20.53 -18.64
N ALA A 204 5.79 21.07 -17.49
CA ALA A 204 6.08 22.49 -17.31
C ALA A 204 7.60 22.78 -17.25
N LEU A 205 8.44 21.77 -17.33
CA LEU A 205 9.90 21.85 -17.40
C LEU A 205 10.41 21.33 -18.75
#